data_f8eee6b6013dae05895d1fecb0a6e895
#
_entry.id   f8eee6b6013dae05895d1fecb0a6e895
#
_cell.length_a   1.000
_cell.length_b   1.000
_cell.length_c   1.000
_cell.angle_alpha   90.00
_cell.angle_beta   90.00
_cell.angle_gamma   90.00
#
_symmetry.space_group_name_H-M   'P 1'
#
loop_
_entity.id
_entity.type
_entity.pdbx_description
1 polymer ?
#
loop_
_entity_poly.entity_id
_entity_poly.type
_entity_poly.pdbx_seq_one_letter_code
_entity_poly.pdbx_strand_id
1 'polypeptide(L)'
;MRKDLWIAALLILAHTTTSYSQMTVGDTPTRAHAADGSFISWKEHIIDDRVLSGVPFSGSDGLEMADLDRDGIDDIVSVHESDSTYDSTTPGETPPAMGHVRIAFGSNDPDSWTNITLAEGVEASAAEDAAIADVNGDGFPDIMVAAELSHLIYFQNPGQDIRNRVWERLILPMTRGRGSYIRVFLADLDGDGRPEAIAPNKGAQRPTIADYRRSTAASIYKFTGDPLNGSSWQEIELGRFSNPRNSEPIDIDQDGDLDIIVGSNGENRIILFENIDPNKLNFEEHAIGVYGPGTNGFNMEFIDINKDGRLDIIGGSGRTLSWLEQPENVDHAWVSRS
;
A
#
# COMPACT_ATOMS: atom_id res chain seq x y z
N MET A 1 -80.07 12.97 -30.19
CA MET A 1 -79.36 13.06 -28.89
C MET A 1 -78.44 11.85 -28.75
N ARG A 2 -77.16 12.01 -29.09
CA ARG A 2 -76.11 11.00 -28.86
C ARG A 2 -75.18 11.56 -27.83
N LYS A 3 -74.93 10.81 -26.76
CA LYS A 3 -73.99 11.14 -25.72
C LYS A 3 -72.67 10.48 -26.09
N ASP A 4 -71.67 11.24 -26.39
CA ASP A 4 -70.30 10.74 -26.60
C ASP A 4 -69.60 10.58 -25.28
N LEU A 5 -69.23 9.34 -24.98
CA LEU A 5 -68.46 8.98 -23.79
C LEU A 5 -66.95 9.02 -24.14
N TRP A 6 -66.23 9.99 -23.56
CA TRP A 6 -64.79 10.04 -23.66
C TRP A 6 -64.17 9.14 -22.61
N ILE A 7 -63.55 8.06 -23.02
CA ILE A 7 -62.71 7.18 -22.16
C ILE A 7 -61.30 7.76 -22.19
N ALA A 8 -60.87 8.38 -21.10
CA ALA A 8 -59.48 8.74 -20.92
C ALA A 8 -58.69 7.50 -20.50
N ALA A 9 -57.84 6.99 -21.39
CA ALA A 9 -56.90 5.93 -21.08
C ALA A 9 -55.72 6.55 -20.30
N LEU A 10 -55.62 6.21 -19.01
CA LEU A 10 -54.50 6.57 -18.18
C LEU A 10 -53.35 5.58 -18.47
N LEU A 11 -52.33 6.00 -19.20
CA LEU A 11 -51.10 5.24 -19.38
C LEU A 11 -50.29 5.37 -18.09
N ILE A 12 -50.34 4.31 -17.28
CA ILE A 12 -49.39 4.16 -16.16
C ILE A 12 -48.08 3.66 -16.79
N LEU A 13 -47.11 4.56 -16.95
CA LEU A 13 -45.72 4.17 -17.19
C LEU A 13 -45.21 3.52 -15.88
N ALA A 14 -45.21 2.21 -15.86
CA ALA A 14 -44.46 1.46 -14.86
C ALA A 14 -42.96 1.68 -15.16
N HIS A 15 -42.32 2.56 -14.41
CA HIS A 15 -40.87 2.59 -14.34
C HIS A 15 -40.45 1.30 -13.62
N THR A 16 -40.06 0.31 -14.38
CA THR A 16 -39.29 -0.80 -13.82
C THR A 16 -37.91 -0.25 -13.49
N THR A 17 -37.74 0.22 -12.26
CA THR A 17 -36.41 0.30 -11.66
C THR A 17 -35.88 -1.12 -11.66
N THR A 18 -35.00 -1.45 -12.60
CA THR A 18 -34.14 -2.61 -12.47
C THR A 18 -33.27 -2.33 -11.26
N SER A 19 -33.72 -2.76 -10.08
CA SER A 19 -32.83 -2.99 -8.99
C SER A 19 -31.87 -4.07 -9.48
N TYR A 20 -30.64 -3.68 -9.79
CA TYR A 20 -29.55 -4.63 -9.82
C TYR A 20 -29.49 -5.18 -8.38
N SER A 21 -30.08 -6.34 -8.16
CA SER A 21 -29.80 -7.11 -6.98
C SER A 21 -28.30 -7.35 -7.04
N GLN A 22 -27.54 -6.80 -6.11
CA GLN A 22 -26.18 -7.22 -5.88
C GLN A 22 -26.21 -8.74 -5.86
N MET A 23 -25.60 -9.37 -6.84
CA MET A 23 -25.37 -10.80 -6.78
C MET A 23 -24.41 -11.00 -5.61
N THR A 24 -24.96 -11.34 -4.46
CA THR A 24 -24.17 -11.80 -3.34
C THR A 24 -23.49 -13.09 -3.78
N VAL A 25 -22.21 -13.01 -4.10
CA VAL A 25 -21.39 -14.17 -4.52
C VAL A 25 -21.39 -15.25 -3.43
N GLY A 26 -21.76 -14.89 -2.22
CA GLY A 26 -21.80 -15.76 -1.05
C GLY A 26 -22.80 -16.90 -1.02
N ASP A 27 -23.77 -16.94 -1.94
CA ASP A 27 -24.76 -18.03 -2.00
C ASP A 27 -24.31 -19.19 -2.90
N THR A 28 -23.14 -19.06 -3.55
CA THR A 28 -22.60 -20.14 -4.36
C THR A 28 -21.56 -20.92 -3.54
N PRO A 29 -21.87 -22.15 -3.09
CA PRO A 29 -20.88 -22.92 -2.35
C PRO A 29 -19.69 -23.24 -3.25
N THR A 30 -18.49 -23.05 -2.71
CA THR A 30 -17.26 -23.48 -3.38
C THR A 30 -17.16 -25.00 -3.35
N ARG A 31 -16.17 -25.59 -4.05
CA ARG A 31 -15.85 -27.02 -3.94
C ARG A 31 -14.96 -27.32 -2.72
N ALA A 32 -14.54 -26.29 -1.98
CA ALA A 32 -13.73 -26.44 -0.79
C ALA A 32 -14.62 -26.78 0.41
N HIS A 33 -14.10 -27.62 1.30
CA HIS A 33 -14.77 -28.03 2.53
C HIS A 33 -13.99 -27.58 3.75
N ALA A 34 -14.69 -27.13 4.77
CA ALA A 34 -14.16 -26.95 6.10
C ALA A 34 -13.89 -28.32 6.76
N ALA A 35 -13.20 -28.32 7.91
CA ALA A 35 -12.88 -29.55 8.63
C ALA A 35 -14.10 -30.37 9.09
N ASP A 36 -15.26 -29.73 9.24
CA ASP A 36 -16.53 -30.37 9.59
C ASP A 36 -17.30 -30.93 8.39
N GLY A 37 -16.74 -30.78 7.16
CA GLY A 37 -17.34 -31.24 5.91
C GLY A 37 -18.35 -30.27 5.28
N SER A 38 -18.61 -29.12 5.88
CA SER A 38 -19.43 -28.07 5.27
C SER A 38 -18.71 -27.42 4.09
N PHE A 39 -19.46 -26.97 3.07
CA PHE A 39 -18.87 -26.18 2.00
C PHE A 39 -18.49 -24.79 2.48
N ILE A 40 -17.29 -24.34 2.10
CA ILE A 40 -16.90 -22.95 2.30
C ILE A 40 -17.61 -22.11 1.25
N SER A 41 -18.31 -21.06 1.71
CA SER A 41 -18.91 -20.04 0.85
C SER A 41 -18.40 -18.66 1.25
N TRP A 42 -18.44 -17.71 0.32
CA TRP A 42 -18.01 -16.33 0.53
C TRP A 42 -19.20 -15.41 0.27
N LYS A 43 -19.36 -14.41 1.13
CA LYS A 43 -20.26 -13.29 0.89
C LYS A 43 -19.43 -12.06 0.55
N GLU A 44 -19.80 -11.36 -0.52
CA GLU A 44 -19.21 -10.09 -0.90
C GLU A 44 -19.82 -8.96 -0.05
N HIS A 45 -18.97 -8.13 0.51
CA HIS A 45 -19.34 -6.90 1.19
C HIS A 45 -18.68 -5.74 0.43
N ILE A 46 -19.49 -4.81 -0.08
CA ILE A 46 -18.98 -3.63 -0.76
C ILE A 46 -18.63 -2.57 0.29
N ILE A 47 -17.35 -2.30 0.43
CA ILE A 47 -16.80 -1.35 1.39
C ILE A 47 -16.84 0.06 0.83
N ASP A 48 -16.32 0.24 -0.37
CA ASP A 48 -16.32 1.47 -1.12
C ASP A 48 -16.39 1.18 -2.62
N ASP A 49 -17.17 1.98 -3.33
CA ASP A 49 -17.21 1.96 -4.77
C ASP A 49 -17.76 3.30 -5.31
N ARG A 50 -17.71 3.44 -6.61
CA ARG A 50 -18.23 4.62 -7.28
C ARG A 50 -19.73 4.87 -7.03
N VAL A 51 -20.51 3.85 -6.74
CA VAL A 51 -21.96 3.97 -6.50
C VAL A 51 -22.22 4.48 -5.09
N LEU A 52 -21.51 3.95 -4.11
CA LEU A 52 -21.63 4.33 -2.69
C LEU A 52 -21.07 5.74 -2.44
N SER A 53 -19.91 6.03 -2.97
CA SER A 53 -19.21 7.29 -2.69
C SER A 53 -19.49 8.41 -3.66
N GLY A 54 -19.94 8.11 -4.88
CA GLY A 54 -20.05 9.09 -5.97
C GLY A 54 -18.70 9.52 -6.55
N VAL A 55 -17.59 8.96 -6.08
CA VAL A 55 -16.22 9.28 -6.53
C VAL A 55 -15.78 8.29 -7.61
N PRO A 56 -15.36 8.75 -8.79
CA PRO A 56 -14.96 7.88 -9.90
C PRO A 56 -13.50 7.44 -9.76
N PHE A 57 -13.18 6.63 -8.76
CA PHE A 57 -11.84 6.06 -8.58
C PHE A 57 -11.71 4.70 -9.28
N SER A 58 -10.46 4.31 -9.56
CA SER A 58 -10.09 3.04 -10.17
C SER A 58 -8.61 2.72 -9.87
N GLY A 59 -8.15 1.48 -10.13
CA GLY A 59 -6.79 1.06 -9.82
C GLY A 59 -6.56 1.11 -8.31
N SER A 60 -7.12 0.14 -7.59
CA SER A 60 -6.89 0.00 -6.15
C SER A 60 -5.61 -0.82 -5.97
N ASP A 61 -4.55 -0.18 -5.50
CA ASP A 61 -3.22 -0.80 -5.41
C ASP A 61 -2.80 -1.08 -3.96
N GLY A 62 -2.92 -0.11 -3.06
CA GLY A 62 -2.63 -0.28 -1.63
C GLY A 62 -3.88 -0.31 -0.77
N LEU A 63 -3.85 -1.17 0.26
CA LEU A 63 -4.91 -1.29 1.24
C LEU A 63 -4.32 -1.63 2.61
N GLU A 64 -4.67 -0.83 3.61
CA GLU A 64 -4.27 -1.01 5.00
C GLU A 64 -5.46 -0.95 5.94
N MET A 65 -5.35 -1.62 7.09
CA MET A 65 -6.41 -1.67 8.10
C MET A 65 -5.88 -1.28 9.47
N ALA A 66 -6.65 -0.44 10.17
CA ALA A 66 -6.45 -0.12 11.58
C ALA A 66 -7.73 0.49 12.17
N ASP A 67 -7.88 0.42 13.47
CA ASP A 67 -8.91 1.15 14.22
C ASP A 67 -8.46 2.62 14.37
N LEU A 68 -8.76 3.42 13.34
CA LEU A 68 -8.30 4.81 13.23
C LEU A 68 -9.03 5.77 14.19
N ASP A 69 -10.30 5.50 14.51
CA ASP A 69 -11.11 6.34 15.38
C ASP A 69 -11.29 5.77 16.79
N ARG A 70 -10.68 4.62 17.07
CA ARG A 70 -10.67 3.95 18.37
C ARG A 70 -12.05 3.52 18.87
N ASP A 71 -12.90 3.12 17.93
CA ASP A 71 -14.22 2.57 18.27
C ASP A 71 -14.21 1.04 18.50
N GLY A 72 -13.06 0.39 18.27
CA GLY A 72 -12.84 -1.05 18.41
C GLY A 72 -13.16 -1.86 17.16
N ILE A 73 -13.34 -1.19 16.02
CA ILE A 73 -13.59 -1.80 14.72
C ILE A 73 -12.55 -1.29 13.73
N ASP A 74 -11.98 -2.19 12.96
CA ASP A 74 -11.00 -1.81 11.95
C ASP A 74 -11.64 -0.97 10.83
N ASP A 75 -10.95 0.11 10.48
CA ASP A 75 -11.20 0.94 9.31
C ASP A 75 -10.26 0.54 8.18
N ILE A 76 -10.61 0.89 6.96
CA ILE A 76 -9.82 0.56 5.78
C ILE A 76 -9.33 1.85 5.12
N VAL A 77 -8.00 1.97 4.98
CA VAL A 77 -7.37 2.97 4.11
C VAL A 77 -7.14 2.32 2.77
N SER A 78 -7.61 2.94 1.70
CA SER A 78 -7.37 2.49 0.34
C SER A 78 -6.80 3.61 -0.52
N VAL A 79 -5.84 3.26 -1.37
CA VAL A 79 -5.24 4.18 -2.33
C VAL A 79 -5.51 3.71 -3.75
N HIS A 80 -5.69 4.68 -4.66
CA HIS A 80 -6.14 4.42 -6.01
C HIS A 80 -5.36 5.28 -6.99
N GLU A 81 -4.73 4.68 -7.97
CA GLU A 81 -4.05 5.40 -9.05
C GLU A 81 -4.99 6.31 -9.83
N SER A 82 -6.18 5.81 -10.15
CA SER A 82 -7.22 6.51 -10.94
C SER A 82 -6.71 7.03 -12.29
N ASP A 83 -5.66 6.44 -12.82
CA ASP A 83 -4.93 6.85 -14.01
C ASP A 83 -5.20 5.95 -15.24
N SER A 84 -6.30 5.21 -15.25
CA SER A 84 -6.63 4.18 -16.26
C SER A 84 -6.50 4.64 -17.73
N THR A 85 -6.46 5.96 -17.97
CA THR A 85 -6.28 6.56 -19.30
C THR A 85 -4.87 7.07 -19.57
N TYR A 86 -3.99 7.02 -18.56
CA TYR A 86 -2.63 7.52 -18.63
C TYR A 86 -1.64 6.45 -19.08
N ASP A 87 -0.76 6.78 -19.99
CA ASP A 87 0.36 5.94 -20.39
C ASP A 87 1.67 6.74 -20.30
N SER A 88 2.42 6.49 -19.19
CA SER A 88 3.71 7.17 -18.95
C SER A 88 4.78 6.85 -19.99
N THR A 89 4.55 5.87 -20.87
CA THR A 89 5.47 5.57 -21.98
C THR A 89 5.27 6.47 -23.20
N THR A 90 4.17 7.24 -23.23
CA THR A 90 3.89 8.19 -24.31
C THR A 90 4.70 9.48 -24.11
N PRO A 91 5.67 9.81 -24.96
CA PRO A 91 6.48 11.00 -24.78
C PRO A 91 5.63 12.28 -24.82
N GLY A 92 5.82 13.15 -23.83
CA GLY A 92 5.14 14.45 -23.75
C GLY A 92 3.72 14.38 -23.17
N GLU A 93 3.22 13.22 -22.79
CA GLU A 93 1.98 13.11 -22.05
C GLU A 93 2.18 13.65 -20.62
N THR A 94 1.25 14.52 -20.21
CA THR A 94 1.24 15.03 -18.84
C THR A 94 0.44 14.05 -17.98
N PRO A 95 0.97 13.60 -16.85
CA PRO A 95 0.21 12.76 -15.94
C PRO A 95 -1.13 13.42 -15.61
N PRO A 96 -2.24 12.65 -15.64
CA PRO A 96 -3.50 13.18 -15.17
C PRO A 96 -3.37 13.52 -13.68
N ALA A 97 -3.98 14.63 -13.32
CA ALA A 97 -4.13 14.99 -11.91
C ALA A 97 -5.18 14.08 -11.25
N MET A 98 -4.94 12.78 -11.25
CA MET A 98 -5.86 11.75 -10.78
C MET A 98 -5.15 10.84 -9.80
N GLY A 99 -5.87 10.43 -8.80
CA GLY A 99 -5.47 9.59 -7.70
C GLY A 99 -6.35 9.88 -6.51
N HIS A 100 -6.55 8.91 -5.65
CA HIS A 100 -7.38 9.07 -4.47
C HIS A 100 -6.76 8.34 -3.29
N VAL A 101 -6.82 8.97 -2.13
CA VAL A 101 -6.60 8.36 -0.82
C VAL A 101 -7.92 8.40 -0.08
N ARG A 102 -8.42 7.25 0.33
CA ARG A 102 -9.75 7.11 0.93
C ARG A 102 -9.69 6.36 2.23
N ILE A 103 -10.65 6.69 3.13
CA ILE A 103 -10.90 5.91 4.33
C ILE A 103 -12.36 5.42 4.28
N ALA A 104 -12.55 4.16 4.53
CA ALA A 104 -13.83 3.55 4.84
C ALA A 104 -13.86 3.20 6.32
N PHE A 105 -14.61 3.95 7.11
CA PHE A 105 -14.81 3.67 8.53
C PHE A 105 -15.78 2.51 8.71
N GLY A 106 -15.33 1.50 9.44
CA GLY A 106 -16.08 0.31 9.74
C GLY A 106 -17.25 0.51 10.70
N SER A 107 -18.07 -0.51 10.79
CA SER A 107 -19.14 -0.61 11.79
C SER A 107 -19.40 -2.08 12.16
N ASN A 108 -20.24 -2.33 13.17
CA ASN A 108 -20.67 -3.69 13.52
C ASN A 108 -21.48 -4.39 12.40
N ASP A 109 -21.92 -3.67 11.38
CA ASP A 109 -22.57 -4.21 10.20
C ASP A 109 -21.59 -4.17 9.02
N PRO A 110 -21.12 -5.31 8.53
CA PRO A 110 -20.12 -5.36 7.44
C PRO A 110 -20.64 -4.81 6.09
N ASP A 111 -21.94 -4.53 6.00
CA ASP A 111 -22.56 -3.86 4.85
C ASP A 111 -22.75 -2.33 5.07
N SER A 112 -22.24 -1.77 6.19
CA SER A 112 -22.42 -0.35 6.55
C SER A 112 -21.09 0.34 6.82
N TRP A 113 -20.62 1.14 5.86
CA TRP A 113 -19.37 1.88 5.90
C TRP A 113 -19.59 3.38 5.71
N THR A 114 -18.75 4.19 6.37
CA THR A 114 -18.75 5.66 6.17
C THR A 114 -17.47 6.06 5.46
N ASN A 115 -17.59 6.55 4.22
CA ASN A 115 -16.45 6.77 3.36
C ASN A 115 -16.09 8.26 3.24
N ILE A 116 -14.79 8.58 3.38
CA ILE A 116 -14.25 9.93 3.15
C ILE A 116 -13.09 9.88 2.16
N THR A 117 -12.84 11.00 1.48
CA THR A 117 -11.62 11.21 0.68
C THR A 117 -10.66 12.08 1.48
N LEU A 118 -9.42 11.59 1.71
CA LEU A 118 -8.36 12.35 2.36
C LEU A 118 -7.63 13.26 1.38
N ALA A 119 -7.31 12.73 0.20
CA ALA A 119 -6.65 13.47 -0.87
C ALA A 119 -7.12 12.97 -2.23
N GLU A 120 -7.07 13.85 -3.23
CA GLU A 120 -7.42 13.54 -4.61
C GLU A 120 -6.59 14.38 -5.61
N GLY A 121 -6.57 13.93 -6.86
CA GLY A 121 -5.94 14.68 -7.95
C GLY A 121 -4.42 14.69 -7.88
N VAL A 122 -3.81 15.85 -8.14
CA VAL A 122 -2.35 16.02 -8.21
C VAL A 122 -1.63 15.64 -6.89
N GLU A 123 -2.29 15.88 -5.79
CA GLU A 123 -1.73 15.56 -4.46
C GLU A 123 -1.61 14.06 -4.26
N ALA A 124 -2.58 13.29 -4.73
CA ALA A 124 -2.61 11.84 -4.66
C ALA A 124 -2.22 11.18 -5.99
N SER A 125 -1.39 11.83 -6.81
CA SER A 125 -1.07 11.38 -8.17
C SER A 125 -0.55 9.96 -8.23
N ALA A 126 -1.38 9.04 -8.76
CA ALA A 126 -1.14 7.60 -8.78
C ALA A 126 -0.75 7.09 -7.38
N ALA A 127 -1.65 7.29 -6.40
CA ALA A 127 -1.44 6.75 -5.06
C ALA A 127 -1.42 5.21 -5.12
N GLU A 128 -0.32 4.62 -4.66
CA GLU A 128 0.03 3.22 -4.91
C GLU A 128 0.08 2.39 -3.63
N ASP A 129 0.54 2.97 -2.52
CA ASP A 129 0.68 2.27 -1.26
C ASP A 129 0.45 3.17 -0.06
N ALA A 130 0.07 2.58 1.06
CA ALA A 130 -0.13 3.27 2.32
C ALA A 130 0.46 2.46 3.49
N ALA A 131 0.86 3.16 4.54
CA ALA A 131 1.24 2.57 5.82
C ALA A 131 0.58 3.34 6.95
N ILE A 132 0.25 2.65 8.05
CA ILE A 132 -0.45 3.21 9.20
C ILE A 132 0.37 2.98 10.46
N ALA A 133 0.64 4.05 11.22
CA ALA A 133 1.23 3.98 12.55
C ALA A 133 1.01 5.31 13.29
N ASP A 134 1.13 5.31 14.61
CA ASP A 134 1.11 6.52 15.43
C ASP A 134 2.47 7.23 15.34
N VAL A 135 2.63 8.05 14.29
CA VAL A 135 3.90 8.72 13.97
C VAL A 135 4.23 9.82 14.98
N ASN A 136 3.23 10.59 15.40
CA ASN A 136 3.44 11.73 16.29
C ASN A 136 3.39 11.36 17.78
N GLY A 137 3.00 10.13 18.14
CA GLY A 137 2.93 9.63 19.50
C GLY A 137 1.73 10.18 20.30
N ASP A 138 0.68 10.64 19.62
CA ASP A 138 -0.55 11.13 20.28
C ASP A 138 -1.56 10.02 20.58
N GLY A 139 -1.28 8.84 20.11
CA GLY A 139 -2.04 7.63 20.32
C GLY A 139 -3.08 7.37 19.24
N PHE A 140 -3.23 8.18 18.20
CA PHE A 140 -4.09 7.91 17.07
C PHE A 140 -3.23 7.55 15.86
N PRO A 141 -3.57 6.47 15.11
CA PRO A 141 -2.78 6.07 13.96
C PRO A 141 -2.84 7.11 12.84
N ASP A 142 -1.67 7.55 12.38
CA ASP A 142 -1.48 8.41 11.22
C ASP A 142 -1.32 7.58 9.94
N ILE A 143 -1.30 8.24 8.78
CA ILE A 143 -1.16 7.56 7.49
C ILE A 143 0.00 8.17 6.71
N MET A 144 0.86 7.32 6.15
CA MET A 144 1.85 7.68 5.15
C MET A 144 1.45 7.06 3.81
N VAL A 145 1.47 7.82 2.72
CA VAL A 145 1.10 7.36 1.38
C VAL A 145 2.25 7.53 0.41
N ALA A 146 2.50 6.51 -0.39
CA ALA A 146 3.38 6.56 -1.55
C ALA A 146 2.58 6.92 -2.80
N ALA A 147 2.90 8.06 -3.44
CA ALA A 147 2.33 8.47 -4.70
C ALA A 147 3.33 8.19 -5.84
N GLU A 148 2.98 7.26 -6.72
CA GLU A 148 3.90 6.74 -7.75
C GLU A 148 4.42 7.83 -8.68
N LEU A 149 3.64 8.86 -8.95
CA LEU A 149 4.04 9.92 -9.88
C LEU A 149 4.88 11.01 -9.24
N SER A 150 5.09 11.06 -7.92
CA SER A 150 5.99 12.11 -7.44
C SER A 150 6.50 12.11 -5.99
N HIS A 151 5.79 11.61 -4.97
CA HIS A 151 6.16 11.95 -3.58
C HIS A 151 5.58 11.02 -2.52
N LEU A 152 6.01 11.23 -1.27
CA LEU A 152 5.39 10.68 -0.07
C LEU A 152 4.54 11.75 0.61
N ILE A 153 3.37 11.35 1.14
CA ILE A 153 2.45 12.24 1.85
C ILE A 153 2.20 11.68 3.25
N TYR A 154 2.44 12.50 4.26
CA TYR A 154 2.04 12.25 5.63
C TYR A 154 0.69 12.90 5.92
N PHE A 155 -0.24 12.16 6.51
CA PHE A 155 -1.53 12.63 7.00
C PHE A 155 -1.61 12.40 8.50
N GLN A 156 -1.77 13.50 9.25
CA GLN A 156 -1.94 13.43 10.70
C GLN A 156 -3.39 13.16 11.06
N ASN A 157 -3.61 12.13 11.84
CA ASN A 157 -4.92 11.82 12.38
C ASN A 157 -5.38 12.94 13.32
N PRO A 158 -6.54 13.55 13.08
CA PRO A 158 -7.03 14.65 13.94
C PRO A 158 -7.56 14.18 15.31
N GLY A 159 -7.48 12.90 15.63
CA GLY A 159 -7.99 12.32 16.86
C GLY A 159 -9.51 12.25 16.90
N GLN A 160 -10.12 12.74 17.97
CA GLN A 160 -11.57 12.67 18.11
C GLN A 160 -12.30 13.41 16.99
N ASP A 161 -13.47 12.86 16.57
CA ASP A 161 -14.30 13.39 15.48
C ASP A 161 -13.65 13.32 14.10
N ILE A 162 -12.77 12.36 13.92
CA ILE A 162 -11.97 12.07 12.73
C ILE A 162 -12.79 12.00 11.42
N ARG A 163 -14.02 11.50 11.50
CA ARG A 163 -14.92 11.33 10.34
C ARG A 163 -15.41 12.65 9.75
N ASN A 164 -15.35 13.76 10.51
CA ASN A 164 -15.86 15.07 10.13
C ASN A 164 -14.80 16.15 10.07
N ARG A 165 -13.54 15.84 10.43
CA ARG A 165 -12.45 16.79 10.43
C ARG A 165 -11.57 16.65 9.20
N VAL A 166 -10.98 17.76 8.78
CA VAL A 166 -9.93 17.73 7.75
C VAL A 166 -8.64 17.23 8.40
N TRP A 167 -8.00 16.24 7.80
CA TRP A 167 -6.69 15.78 8.21
C TRP A 167 -5.62 16.76 7.75
N GLU A 168 -4.82 17.27 8.69
CA GLU A 168 -3.63 18.02 8.34
C GLU A 168 -2.61 17.09 7.66
N ARG A 169 -1.84 17.62 6.72
CA ARG A 169 -0.97 16.79 5.90
C ARG A 169 0.24 17.52 5.39
N LEU A 170 1.30 16.77 5.13
CA LEU A 170 2.54 17.24 4.58
C LEU A 170 3.02 16.35 3.44
N ILE A 171 3.26 16.92 2.26
CA ILE A 171 4.09 16.25 1.25
C ILE A 171 5.55 16.43 1.69
N LEU A 172 6.28 15.32 1.89
CA LEU A 172 7.66 15.35 2.32
C LEU A 172 8.51 16.11 1.28
N PRO A 173 9.11 17.27 1.65
CA PRO A 173 9.73 18.18 0.66
C PRO A 173 10.87 17.52 -0.14
N MET A 174 11.63 16.60 0.51
CA MET A 174 12.75 15.93 -0.12
C MET A 174 12.34 14.87 -1.16
N THR A 175 11.08 14.44 -1.16
CA THR A 175 10.58 13.42 -2.12
C THR A 175 9.93 14.06 -3.33
N ARG A 176 9.50 15.31 -3.25
CA ARG A 176 8.70 15.97 -4.27
C ARG A 176 9.43 16.07 -5.62
N GLY A 177 8.85 15.45 -6.65
CA GLY A 177 9.39 15.49 -8.03
C GLY A 177 10.71 14.76 -8.22
N ARG A 178 11.12 13.89 -7.27
CA ARG A 178 12.39 13.17 -7.34
C ARG A 178 12.30 11.76 -7.94
N GLY A 179 11.12 11.28 -8.23
CA GLY A 179 10.97 9.95 -8.81
C GLY A 179 9.59 9.35 -8.61
N SER A 180 9.56 8.07 -8.36
CA SER A 180 8.37 7.25 -8.28
C SER A 180 8.44 6.40 -7.01
N TYR A 181 7.39 6.44 -6.19
CA TYR A 181 7.29 5.70 -4.93
C TYR A 181 6.10 4.76 -5.00
N ILE A 182 6.36 3.45 -4.91
CA ILE A 182 5.33 2.40 -5.04
C ILE A 182 5.17 1.54 -3.78
N ARG A 183 6.02 1.78 -2.78
CA ARG A 183 5.92 1.17 -1.46
C ARG A 183 6.32 2.18 -0.40
N VAL A 184 5.67 2.09 0.75
CA VAL A 184 6.04 2.81 1.96
C VAL A 184 5.74 1.95 3.17
N PHE A 185 6.61 2.00 4.15
CA PHE A 185 6.44 1.34 5.45
C PHE A 185 6.63 2.35 6.57
N LEU A 186 6.03 2.06 7.71
CA LEU A 186 6.24 2.80 8.96
C LEU A 186 6.72 1.81 10.02
N ALA A 187 7.91 2.02 10.57
CA ALA A 187 8.48 1.17 11.60
C ALA A 187 9.41 1.96 12.51
N ASP A 188 9.37 1.66 13.80
CA ASP A 188 10.29 2.23 14.80
C ASP A 188 11.64 1.52 14.71
N LEU A 189 12.53 2.04 13.88
CA LEU A 189 13.83 1.42 13.58
C LEU A 189 14.90 1.70 14.62
N ASP A 190 14.74 2.76 15.41
CA ASP A 190 15.73 3.13 16.43
C ASP A 190 15.21 3.00 17.87
N GLY A 191 14.01 2.46 18.05
CA GLY A 191 13.44 2.18 19.36
C GLY A 191 13.06 3.42 20.17
N ASP A 192 12.91 4.59 19.51
CA ASP A 192 12.53 5.83 20.20
C ASP A 192 11.02 5.97 20.43
N GLY A 193 10.21 5.02 19.92
CA GLY A 193 8.76 4.98 20.02
C GLY A 193 8.05 5.77 18.93
N ARG A 194 8.75 6.24 17.91
CA ARG A 194 8.21 6.99 16.78
C ARG A 194 8.64 6.35 15.48
N PRO A 195 7.69 5.83 14.69
CA PRO A 195 8.04 5.13 13.46
C PRO A 195 8.68 6.07 12.42
N GLU A 196 9.77 5.62 11.82
CA GLU A 196 10.33 6.18 10.60
C GLU A 196 9.53 5.71 9.40
N ALA A 197 9.46 6.54 8.34
CA ALA A 197 8.97 6.07 7.04
C ALA A 197 10.13 5.49 6.23
N ILE A 198 9.88 4.37 5.55
CA ILE A 198 10.85 3.67 4.73
C ILE A 198 10.27 3.54 3.33
N ALA A 199 10.97 4.03 2.30
CA ALA A 199 10.48 3.93 0.94
C ALA A 199 11.61 3.84 -0.10
N PRO A 200 11.46 2.96 -1.11
CA PRO A 200 12.35 2.92 -2.25
C PRO A 200 11.87 3.91 -3.31
N ASN A 201 12.80 4.66 -3.90
CA ASN A 201 12.52 5.47 -5.06
C ASN A 201 12.73 4.64 -6.34
N LYS A 202 11.67 4.19 -6.97
CA LYS A 202 11.71 3.40 -8.21
C LYS A 202 12.30 4.18 -9.41
N GLY A 203 12.34 5.50 -9.34
CA GLY A 203 12.91 6.39 -10.34
C GLY A 203 11.95 6.86 -11.41
N ALA A 204 11.09 5.99 -11.95
CA ALA A 204 10.06 6.32 -12.92
C ALA A 204 8.89 5.36 -12.81
N GLN A 205 7.67 5.78 -13.12
CA GLN A 205 6.48 4.93 -13.09
C GLN A 205 6.65 3.73 -14.04
N ARG A 206 6.95 3.98 -15.29
CA ARG A 206 7.26 2.96 -16.30
C ARG A 206 8.70 3.13 -16.78
N PRO A 207 9.67 2.48 -16.11
CA PRO A 207 11.08 2.73 -16.38
C PRO A 207 11.48 2.25 -17.77
N THR A 208 12.18 3.13 -18.49
CA THR A 208 12.81 2.84 -19.77
C THR A 208 14.19 2.20 -19.54
N ILE A 209 14.84 1.74 -20.63
CA ILE A 209 16.24 1.25 -20.58
C ILE A 209 17.18 2.31 -19.97
N ALA A 210 16.91 3.60 -20.21
CA ALA A 210 17.72 4.68 -19.65
C ALA A 210 17.53 4.82 -18.14
N ASP A 211 16.33 4.56 -17.63
CA ASP A 211 16.01 4.60 -16.20
C ASP A 211 16.69 3.43 -15.47
N TYR A 212 16.69 2.23 -16.05
CA TYR A 212 17.43 1.09 -15.49
C TYR A 212 18.96 1.28 -15.43
N ARG A 213 19.50 2.28 -16.11
CA ARG A 213 20.93 2.64 -16.02
C ARG A 213 21.23 3.66 -14.93
N ARG A 214 20.21 4.20 -14.27
CA ARG A 214 20.33 5.11 -13.15
C ARG A 214 20.06 4.37 -11.86
N SER A 215 20.84 4.68 -10.84
CA SER A 215 20.53 4.23 -9.48
C SER A 215 19.74 5.31 -8.74
N THR A 216 18.72 4.88 -8.02
CA THR A 216 17.90 5.68 -7.14
C THR A 216 17.97 5.14 -5.72
N ALA A 217 17.64 5.95 -4.73
CA ALA A 217 17.83 5.58 -3.33
C ALA A 217 16.69 4.67 -2.82
N ALA A 218 17.05 3.74 -1.95
CA ALA A 218 16.18 3.26 -0.89
C ALA A 218 16.53 4.06 0.36
N SER A 219 15.53 4.65 1.03
CA SER A 219 15.77 5.63 2.08
C SER A 219 14.84 5.45 3.27
N ILE A 220 15.35 5.87 4.43
CA ILE A 220 14.60 6.09 5.65
C ILE A 220 14.31 7.59 5.74
N TYR A 221 13.11 7.95 6.16
CA TYR A 221 12.70 9.33 6.42
C TYR A 221 12.36 9.46 7.91
N LYS A 222 13.27 10.07 8.65
CA LYS A 222 13.14 10.32 10.08
C LYS A 222 12.76 11.76 10.32
N PHE A 223 11.89 12.01 11.30
CA PHE A 223 11.57 13.37 11.72
C PHE A 223 11.97 13.63 13.17
N THR A 224 12.13 14.93 13.49
CA THR A 224 12.42 15.37 14.84
C THR A 224 11.54 16.58 15.15
N GLY A 225 10.65 16.47 16.11
CA GLY A 225 9.72 17.54 16.51
C GLY A 225 8.34 17.37 15.90
N ASP A 226 7.88 18.32 15.10
CA ASP A 226 6.54 18.33 14.50
C ASP A 226 6.57 17.67 13.10
N PRO A 227 5.87 16.54 12.89
CA PRO A 227 5.85 15.85 11.59
C PRO A 227 5.11 16.64 10.49
N LEU A 228 4.28 17.62 10.83
CA LEU A 228 3.66 18.53 9.86
C LEU A 228 4.62 19.63 9.37
N ASN A 229 5.77 19.78 10.02
CA ASN A 229 6.78 20.74 9.58
C ASN A 229 7.81 20.04 8.66
N GLY A 230 7.83 20.40 7.37
CA GLY A 230 8.74 19.80 6.40
C GLY A 230 10.24 19.93 6.73
N SER A 231 10.64 20.92 7.53
CA SER A 231 12.03 21.06 8.00
C SER A 231 12.39 20.11 9.14
N SER A 232 11.41 19.44 9.75
CA SER A 232 11.61 18.42 10.77
C SER A 232 12.07 17.08 10.19
N TRP A 233 11.82 16.84 8.92
CA TRP A 233 12.15 15.58 8.26
C TRP A 233 13.54 15.57 7.66
N GLN A 234 14.22 14.44 7.78
CA GLN A 234 15.52 14.15 7.21
C GLN A 234 15.46 12.84 6.43
N GLU A 235 16.06 12.81 5.23
CA GLU A 235 16.28 11.60 4.47
C GLU A 235 17.65 10.98 4.87
N ILE A 236 17.63 9.67 5.15
CA ILE A 236 18.81 8.85 5.40
C ILE A 236 18.84 7.81 4.29
N GLU A 237 19.80 7.95 3.39
CA GLU A 237 19.95 7.03 2.25
C GLU A 237 20.62 5.73 2.72
N LEU A 238 19.93 4.58 2.56
CA LEU A 238 20.50 3.25 2.83
C LEU A 238 21.47 2.85 1.73
N GLY A 239 21.05 2.99 0.48
CA GLY A 239 21.84 2.64 -0.68
C GLY A 239 21.17 3.06 -1.98
N ARG A 240 21.88 2.90 -3.10
CA ARG A 240 21.39 3.27 -4.43
C ARG A 240 21.38 2.08 -5.36
N PHE A 241 20.22 1.82 -5.95
CA PHE A 241 19.95 0.63 -6.75
C PHE A 241 19.27 0.98 -8.06
N SER A 242 19.38 0.11 -9.03
CA SER A 242 18.63 0.24 -10.27
C SER A 242 17.19 -0.21 -10.05
N ASN A 243 16.26 0.74 -10.07
CA ASN A 243 14.83 0.48 -9.93
C ASN A 243 14.48 -0.33 -8.66
N PRO A 244 14.82 0.15 -7.45
CA PRO A 244 14.39 -0.49 -6.22
C PRO A 244 12.87 -0.38 -6.09
N ARG A 245 12.20 -1.46 -5.65
CA ARG A 245 10.74 -1.54 -5.61
C ARG A 245 10.16 -1.85 -4.25
N ASN A 246 10.96 -2.40 -3.35
CA ASN A 246 10.56 -2.70 -1.99
C ASN A 246 11.70 -2.37 -1.03
N SER A 247 11.37 -2.00 0.21
CA SER A 247 12.30 -1.78 1.31
C SER A 247 11.60 -2.10 2.63
N GLU A 248 11.35 -3.37 2.86
CA GLU A 248 10.49 -3.88 3.92
C GLU A 248 11.25 -4.07 5.22
N PRO A 249 10.77 -3.49 6.35
CA PRO A 249 11.37 -3.69 7.66
C PRO A 249 11.00 -5.05 8.25
N ILE A 250 11.97 -5.76 8.80
CA ILE A 250 11.79 -7.07 9.42
C ILE A 250 12.98 -7.39 10.33
N ASP A 251 12.76 -7.95 11.50
CA ASP A 251 13.80 -8.57 12.33
C ASP A 251 14.17 -9.93 11.71
N ILE A 252 15.08 -9.92 10.72
CA ILE A 252 15.35 -11.11 9.91
C ILE A 252 16.25 -12.11 10.62
N ASP A 253 17.16 -11.64 11.46
CA ASP A 253 18.10 -12.49 12.21
C ASP A 253 17.64 -12.77 13.65
N GLN A 254 16.52 -12.19 14.05
CA GLN A 254 15.85 -12.38 15.34
C GLN A 254 16.69 -11.91 16.53
N ASP A 255 17.45 -10.84 16.36
CA ASP A 255 18.24 -10.23 17.42
C ASP A 255 17.45 -9.17 18.21
N GLY A 256 16.28 -8.77 17.73
CA GLY A 256 15.31 -7.91 18.42
C GLY A 256 15.28 -6.48 17.89
N ASP A 257 16.08 -6.14 16.90
CA ASP A 257 15.93 -4.88 16.15
C ASP A 257 15.43 -5.12 14.71
N LEU A 258 15.01 -4.06 14.03
CA LEU A 258 14.44 -4.18 12.69
C LEU A 258 15.50 -3.90 11.63
N ASP A 259 15.68 -4.88 10.76
CA ASP A 259 16.46 -4.78 9.53
C ASP A 259 15.61 -4.27 8.37
N ILE A 260 16.23 -4.04 7.21
CA ILE A 260 15.51 -3.65 6.00
C ILE A 260 15.92 -4.55 4.82
N ILE A 261 14.93 -5.18 4.20
CA ILE A 261 15.14 -5.97 2.99
C ILE A 261 14.76 -5.14 1.77
N VAL A 262 15.74 -4.85 0.91
CA VAL A 262 15.53 -4.08 -0.32
C VAL A 262 15.48 -5.00 -1.54
N GLY A 263 14.41 -4.86 -2.33
CA GLY A 263 14.27 -5.53 -3.63
C GLY A 263 14.63 -4.62 -4.79
N SER A 264 15.65 -4.95 -5.58
CA SER A 264 16.07 -4.23 -6.78
C SER A 264 15.71 -4.97 -8.06
N ASN A 265 14.71 -4.45 -8.79
CA ASN A 265 14.26 -5.04 -10.04
C ASN A 265 15.33 -4.89 -11.16
N GLY A 266 15.98 -3.75 -11.25
CA GLY A 266 16.98 -3.51 -12.30
C GLY A 266 18.27 -4.30 -12.12
N GLU A 267 18.58 -4.69 -10.88
CA GLU A 267 19.74 -5.51 -10.55
C GLU A 267 19.37 -6.99 -10.34
N ASN A 268 18.06 -7.28 -10.30
CA ASN A 268 17.54 -8.63 -10.06
C ASN A 268 18.12 -9.26 -8.79
N ARG A 269 18.19 -8.50 -7.72
CA ARG A 269 18.76 -8.96 -6.43
C ARG A 269 17.98 -8.46 -5.23
N ILE A 270 18.15 -9.17 -4.13
CA ILE A 270 17.69 -8.82 -2.80
C ILE A 270 18.89 -8.44 -1.95
N ILE A 271 18.75 -7.38 -1.20
CA ILE A 271 19.78 -6.82 -0.34
C ILE A 271 19.24 -6.74 1.08
N LEU A 272 19.98 -7.21 2.05
CA LEU A 272 19.72 -6.98 3.46
C LEU A 272 20.53 -5.76 3.92
N PHE A 273 19.90 -4.90 4.66
CA PHE A 273 20.51 -3.89 5.50
C PHE A 273 20.27 -4.30 6.95
N GLU A 274 21.28 -4.95 7.54
CA GLU A 274 21.29 -5.35 8.94
C GLU A 274 21.50 -4.13 9.85
N ASN A 275 20.65 -3.96 10.84
CA ASN A 275 20.69 -2.82 11.76
C ASN A 275 21.68 -3.09 12.89
N ILE A 276 22.94 -2.71 12.74
CA ILE A 276 24.02 -3.00 13.68
C ILE A 276 24.13 -1.99 14.85
N ASP A 277 23.43 -0.87 14.81
CA ASP A 277 23.31 0.12 15.88
C ASP A 277 22.02 0.91 15.70
N PRO A 278 20.88 0.41 16.21
CA PRO A 278 19.57 1.05 16.00
C PRO A 278 19.54 2.49 16.50
N ASN A 279 20.17 2.81 17.62
CA ASN A 279 20.20 4.19 18.14
C ASN A 279 20.80 5.22 17.18
N LYS A 280 21.54 4.76 16.17
CA LYS A 280 22.16 5.62 15.15
C LYS A 280 21.60 5.40 13.75
N LEU A 281 20.65 4.48 13.59
CA LEU A 281 20.18 3.99 12.28
C LEU A 281 21.38 3.61 11.40
N ASN A 282 22.27 2.80 11.96
CA ASN A 282 23.49 2.36 11.29
C ASN A 282 23.31 0.94 10.77
N PHE A 283 23.34 0.79 9.46
CA PHE A 283 23.07 -0.46 8.77
C PHE A 283 24.31 -0.99 8.06
N GLU A 284 24.50 -2.30 8.04
CA GLU A 284 25.48 -3.00 7.22
C GLU A 284 24.80 -3.68 6.04
N GLU A 285 25.34 -3.48 4.82
CA GLU A 285 24.78 -4.03 3.57
C GLU A 285 25.28 -5.46 3.34
N HIS A 286 24.36 -6.42 3.17
CA HIS A 286 24.63 -7.82 2.80
C HIS A 286 23.90 -8.18 1.50
N ALA A 287 24.65 -8.68 0.51
CA ALA A 287 24.08 -9.19 -0.72
C ALA A 287 23.57 -10.62 -0.53
N ILE A 288 22.30 -10.77 -0.16
CA ILE A 288 21.74 -12.06 0.26
C ILE A 288 21.29 -12.97 -0.87
N GLY A 289 21.02 -12.45 -2.04
CA GLY A 289 20.75 -13.36 -3.13
C GLY A 289 20.05 -12.76 -4.34
N VAL A 290 19.88 -13.63 -5.33
CA VAL A 290 19.03 -13.41 -6.49
C VAL A 290 18.01 -14.54 -6.52
N TYR A 291 16.77 -14.19 -6.74
CA TYR A 291 15.79 -15.17 -7.16
C TYR A 291 16.11 -15.64 -8.58
N GLY A 292 15.44 -16.69 -9.05
CA GLY A 292 15.50 -17.08 -10.46
C GLY A 292 15.13 -15.92 -11.41
N PRO A 293 15.36 -16.06 -12.72
CA PRO A 293 15.15 -14.99 -13.68
C PRO A 293 13.75 -14.39 -13.61
N GLY A 294 13.68 -13.07 -13.46
CA GLY A 294 12.44 -12.29 -13.45
C GLY A 294 11.78 -12.06 -12.09
N THR A 295 12.38 -12.48 -10.99
CA THR A 295 11.98 -12.04 -9.65
C THR A 295 12.59 -10.69 -9.35
N ASN A 296 11.79 -9.77 -8.86
CA ASN A 296 12.17 -8.37 -8.73
C ASN A 296 12.15 -7.84 -7.28
N GLY A 297 11.90 -8.73 -6.31
CA GLY A 297 11.79 -8.34 -4.90
C GLY A 297 10.67 -7.33 -4.61
N PHE A 298 9.64 -7.26 -5.44
CA PHE A 298 8.53 -6.36 -5.23
C PHE A 298 7.55 -6.89 -4.18
N ASN A 299 7.11 -8.13 -4.36
CA ASN A 299 6.28 -8.82 -3.38
C ASN A 299 7.15 -9.88 -2.72
N MET A 300 7.42 -9.70 -1.45
CA MET A 300 8.16 -10.61 -0.61
C MET A 300 7.31 -10.99 0.60
N GLU A 301 7.48 -12.20 1.08
CA GLU A 301 6.91 -12.70 2.32
C GLU A 301 7.99 -13.39 3.12
N PHE A 302 7.89 -13.32 4.42
CA PHE A 302 8.89 -13.85 5.35
C PHE A 302 8.28 -14.94 6.22
N ILE A 303 8.78 -16.14 6.09
CA ILE A 303 8.28 -17.29 6.83
C ILE A 303 9.35 -18.40 6.94
N ASP A 304 9.40 -19.09 8.05
CA ASP A 304 10.20 -20.30 8.22
C ASP A 304 9.56 -21.49 7.48
N ILE A 305 9.97 -21.69 6.21
CA ILE A 305 9.40 -22.73 5.34
C ILE A 305 9.89 -24.11 5.73
N ASN A 306 11.17 -24.23 6.04
CA ASN A 306 11.83 -25.51 6.31
C ASN A 306 11.73 -25.92 7.79
N LYS A 307 11.21 -25.06 8.65
CA LYS A 307 11.05 -25.24 10.10
C LYS A 307 12.37 -25.39 10.85
N ASP A 308 13.35 -24.61 10.45
CA ASP A 308 14.65 -24.57 11.10
C ASP A 308 14.80 -23.41 12.11
N GLY A 309 13.76 -22.61 12.26
CA GLY A 309 13.67 -21.49 13.20
C GLY A 309 14.10 -20.14 12.60
N ARG A 310 14.53 -20.09 11.35
CA ARG A 310 14.94 -18.87 10.66
C ARG A 310 13.90 -18.45 9.63
N LEU A 311 13.80 -17.13 9.37
CA LEU A 311 12.87 -16.58 8.39
C LEU A 311 13.47 -16.67 6.98
N ASP A 312 12.81 -17.40 6.12
CA ASP A 312 13.13 -17.46 4.68
C ASP A 312 12.38 -16.34 3.92
N ILE A 313 12.87 -15.96 2.76
CA ILE A 313 12.22 -14.95 1.91
C ILE A 313 11.54 -15.62 0.72
N ILE A 314 10.21 -15.51 0.61
CA ILE A 314 9.46 -16.00 -0.53
C ILE A 314 9.24 -14.85 -1.52
N GLY A 315 9.43 -15.11 -2.80
CA GLY A 315 9.12 -14.16 -3.85
C GLY A 315 8.56 -14.85 -5.09
N GLY A 316 7.67 -14.13 -5.79
CA GLY A 316 7.05 -14.59 -7.02
C GLY A 316 7.61 -13.91 -8.25
N SER A 317 7.74 -14.65 -9.36
CA SER A 317 8.03 -14.11 -10.66
C SER A 317 7.21 -14.81 -11.72
N GLY A 318 6.27 -14.07 -12.28
CA GLY A 318 5.41 -14.58 -13.33
C GLY A 318 4.65 -15.84 -12.91
N ARG A 319 5.15 -17.02 -13.27
CA ARG A 319 4.51 -18.30 -12.94
C ARG A 319 5.31 -19.15 -11.94
N THR A 320 6.40 -18.63 -11.43
CA THR A 320 7.30 -19.36 -10.54
C THR A 320 7.26 -18.73 -9.16
N LEU A 321 7.08 -19.56 -8.15
CA LEU A 321 7.31 -19.21 -6.76
C LEU A 321 8.69 -19.74 -6.38
N SER A 322 9.51 -18.88 -5.81
CA SER A 322 10.85 -19.25 -5.34
C SER A 322 11.05 -18.71 -3.94
N TRP A 323 11.92 -19.33 -3.18
CA TRP A 323 12.29 -18.86 -1.87
C TRP A 323 13.80 -18.88 -1.67
N LEU A 324 14.28 -17.94 -0.88
CA LEU A 324 15.66 -17.86 -0.43
C LEU A 324 15.71 -18.44 0.98
N GLU A 325 16.41 -19.56 1.13
CA GLU A 325 16.64 -20.21 2.41
C GLU A 325 17.71 -19.46 3.19
N GLN A 326 17.35 -18.98 4.39
CA GLN A 326 18.28 -18.27 5.26
C GLN A 326 19.35 -19.23 5.79
N PRO A 327 20.64 -18.90 5.65
CA PRO A 327 21.72 -19.68 6.28
C PRO A 327 21.77 -19.51 7.80
N GLU A 328 22.56 -20.34 8.49
CA GLU A 328 22.79 -20.20 9.93
C GLU A 328 23.46 -18.88 10.30
N ASN A 329 24.28 -18.33 9.44
CA ASN A 329 24.85 -17.00 9.56
C ASN A 329 24.36 -16.16 8.36
N VAL A 330 23.69 -15.06 8.63
CA VAL A 330 23.06 -14.15 7.65
C VAL A 330 24.04 -13.63 6.60
N ASP A 331 25.33 -13.50 6.92
CA ASP A 331 26.41 -13.07 6.01
C ASP A 331 26.74 -14.10 4.93
N HIS A 332 26.31 -15.34 5.10
CA HIS A 332 26.57 -16.38 4.14
C HIS A 332 25.58 -16.32 2.96
N ALA A 333 25.97 -16.92 1.84
CA ALA A 333 25.12 -16.95 0.66
C ALA A 333 23.82 -17.72 0.92
N TRP A 334 22.69 -17.08 0.71
CA TRP A 334 21.37 -17.68 0.78
C TRP A 334 21.11 -18.62 -0.40
N VAL A 335 20.41 -19.71 -0.16
CA VAL A 335 20.18 -20.74 -1.16
C VAL A 335 18.82 -20.52 -1.83
N SER A 336 18.82 -20.23 -3.14
CA SER A 336 17.58 -20.14 -3.91
C SER A 336 17.01 -21.53 -4.19
N ARG A 337 15.71 -21.68 -3.89
CA ARG A 337 14.94 -22.90 -4.15
C ARG A 337 13.65 -22.56 -4.92
N SER A 338 13.11 -23.53 -5.69
CA SER A 338 11.92 -23.36 -6.55
C SER A 338 11.10 -24.64 -6.60
#